data_0156edbbefe5f71b867dc7e96c3d1d28
#
_entry.id   0156edbbefe5f71b867dc7e96c3d1d28
#
_cell.length_a   1.000
_cell.length_b   1.000
_cell.length_c   1.000
_cell.angle_alpha   90.00
_cell.angle_beta   90.00
_cell.angle_gamma   90.00
#
_symmetry.space_group_name_H-M   'P 1'
#
loop_
_entity.id
_entity.type
_entity.pdbx_description
1 polymer ?
#
loop_
_entity_poly.entity_id
_entity_poly.type
_entity_poly.pdbx_seq_one_letter_code
_entity_poly.pdbx_strand_id
1 'polypeptide(L)'
;AAAAPVIVGVGLAVQQGVFSLVPAVAALVGAELIQIGTNFANDYYDAVKGTDDADREGFTRVTAGGLIEPGEVKWAMILTYGLAILIGVYLVSVGGVPIVLVGLGGIASGILYTGGPYPFGYYGLGDLFVFLWFGIVAVVGTYYVQAVEAASVGAFPTWIPAGANAL
;
A
#
# COMPACT_ATOMS: atom_id res chain seq x y z
N ALA A 1 4.53 8.41 -3.45
CA ALA A 1 3.87 7.84 -4.64
C ALA A 1 2.49 7.26 -4.29
N ALA A 2 2.33 6.64 -3.11
CA ALA A 2 1.09 5.96 -2.70
C ALA A 2 -0.14 6.87 -2.55
N ALA A 3 0.03 8.16 -2.24
CA ALA A 3 -1.10 9.08 -2.10
C ALA A 3 -1.90 9.27 -3.40
N ALA A 4 -1.24 9.32 -4.57
CA ALA A 4 -1.91 9.61 -5.83
C ALA A 4 -3.05 8.63 -6.17
N PRO A 5 -2.83 7.30 -6.18
CA PRO A 5 -3.90 6.34 -6.46
C PRO A 5 -5.01 6.35 -5.39
N VAL A 6 -4.64 6.59 -4.11
CA VAL A 6 -5.65 6.73 -3.05
C VAL A 6 -6.54 7.94 -3.30
N ILE A 7 -5.96 9.09 -3.68
CA ILE A 7 -6.72 10.30 -4.03
C ILE A 7 -7.66 10.03 -5.21
N VAL A 8 -7.23 9.27 -6.22
CA VAL A 8 -8.10 8.85 -7.34
C VAL A 8 -9.26 8.00 -6.84
N GLY A 9 -9.00 6.99 -5.99
CA GLY A 9 -10.03 6.14 -5.38
C GLY A 9 -11.03 6.94 -4.54
N VAL A 10 -10.54 7.92 -3.77
CA VAL A 10 -11.38 8.86 -3.01
C VAL A 10 -12.22 9.72 -3.96
N GLY A 11 -11.64 10.26 -5.03
CA GLY A 11 -12.37 11.04 -6.03
C GLY A 11 -13.53 10.25 -6.66
N LEU A 12 -13.31 8.98 -6.98
CA LEU A 12 -14.36 8.08 -7.46
C LEU A 12 -15.47 7.87 -6.41
N ALA A 13 -15.11 7.69 -5.13
CA ALA A 13 -16.07 7.54 -4.05
C ALA A 13 -16.93 8.80 -3.86
N VAL A 14 -16.32 9.99 -3.93
CA VAL A 14 -17.03 11.28 -3.89
C VAL A 14 -18.00 11.38 -5.07
N GLN A 15 -17.53 11.09 -6.29
CA GLN A 15 -18.35 11.15 -7.50
C GLN A 15 -19.58 10.22 -7.42
N GLN A 16 -19.42 9.05 -6.80
CA GLN A 16 -20.49 8.07 -6.65
C GLN A 16 -21.35 8.25 -5.39
N GLY A 17 -21.10 9.27 -4.58
CA GLY A 17 -21.86 9.55 -3.36
C GLY A 17 -21.62 8.57 -2.22
N VAL A 18 -20.52 7.83 -2.25
CA VAL A 18 -20.17 6.82 -1.23
C VAL A 18 -18.92 7.21 -0.42
N PHE A 19 -18.56 8.48 -0.42
CA PHE A 19 -17.40 8.97 0.35
C PHE A 19 -17.59 8.76 1.85
N SER A 20 -16.58 8.19 2.49
CA SER A 20 -16.47 8.06 3.94
C SER A 20 -15.07 8.50 4.39
N LEU A 21 -15.03 9.49 5.28
CA LEU A 21 -13.77 10.14 5.68
C LEU A 21 -12.82 9.19 6.41
N VAL A 22 -13.33 8.39 7.36
CA VAL A 22 -12.46 7.55 8.19
C VAL A 22 -11.79 6.43 7.38
N PRO A 23 -12.51 5.64 6.55
CA PRO A 23 -11.87 4.70 5.63
C PRO A 23 -10.93 5.37 4.62
N ALA A 24 -11.26 6.56 4.11
CA ALA A 24 -10.40 7.29 3.18
C ALA A 24 -9.04 7.66 3.81
N VAL A 25 -9.07 8.23 5.02
CA VAL A 25 -7.86 8.58 5.77
C VAL A 25 -7.08 7.33 6.16
N ALA A 26 -7.75 6.27 6.62
CA ALA A 26 -7.10 5.02 6.97
C ALA A 26 -6.43 4.36 5.75
N ALA A 27 -7.09 4.37 4.58
CA ALA A 27 -6.50 3.87 3.33
C ALA A 27 -5.26 4.68 2.93
N LEU A 28 -5.31 6.01 3.06
CA LEU A 28 -4.16 6.88 2.77
C LEU A 28 -2.99 6.57 3.71
N VAL A 29 -3.23 6.57 5.02
CA VAL A 29 -2.18 6.31 6.02
C VAL A 29 -1.62 4.89 5.85
N GLY A 30 -2.47 3.88 5.64
CA GLY A 30 -2.05 2.50 5.41
C GLY A 30 -1.18 2.36 4.15
N ALA A 31 -1.58 2.98 3.04
CA ALA A 31 -0.84 2.96 1.78
C ALA A 31 0.53 3.66 1.91
N GLU A 32 0.60 4.81 2.59
CA GLU A 32 1.88 5.51 2.84
C GLU A 32 2.79 4.70 3.76
N LEU A 33 2.25 4.06 4.80
CA LEU A 33 3.04 3.20 5.68
C LEU A 33 3.61 1.99 4.92
N ILE A 34 2.83 1.33 4.05
CA ILE A 34 3.33 0.24 3.20
C ILE A 34 4.42 0.77 2.26
N GLN A 35 4.24 1.94 1.65
CA GLN A 35 5.24 2.56 0.77
C GLN A 35 6.55 2.87 1.51
N ILE A 36 6.47 3.46 2.71
CA ILE A 36 7.63 3.77 3.53
C ILE A 36 8.32 2.48 3.98
N GLY A 37 7.57 1.49 4.45
CA GLY A 37 8.09 0.18 4.82
C GLY A 37 8.79 -0.54 3.66
N THR A 38 8.25 -0.42 2.44
CA THR A 38 8.87 -0.94 1.22
C THR A 38 10.20 -0.25 0.92
N ASN A 39 10.29 1.06 1.09
CA ASN A 39 11.56 1.79 0.91
C ASN A 39 12.60 1.32 1.93
N PHE A 40 12.22 1.14 3.20
CA PHE A 40 13.12 0.58 4.20
C PHE A 40 13.52 -0.87 3.91
N ALA A 41 12.58 -1.69 3.39
CA ALA A 41 12.89 -3.05 2.96
C ALA A 41 13.94 -3.05 1.84
N ASN A 42 13.76 -2.20 0.83
CA ASN A 42 14.71 -2.05 -0.27
C ASN A 42 16.09 -1.62 0.24
N ASP A 43 16.16 -0.59 1.09
CA ASP A 43 17.42 -0.13 1.68
C ASP A 43 18.12 -1.24 2.48
N TYR A 44 17.38 -1.95 3.31
CA TYR A 44 17.93 -3.02 4.13
C TYR A 44 18.47 -4.19 3.29
N TYR A 45 17.66 -4.70 2.34
CA TYR A 45 18.06 -5.88 1.56
C TYR A 45 19.15 -5.56 0.54
N ASP A 46 19.16 -4.37 -0.04
CA ASP A 46 20.23 -3.95 -0.94
C ASP A 46 21.57 -3.82 -0.18
N ALA A 47 21.54 -3.26 1.03
CA ALA A 47 22.73 -3.17 1.89
C ALA A 47 23.25 -4.57 2.30
N VAL A 48 22.37 -5.48 2.71
CA VAL A 48 22.76 -6.85 3.12
C VAL A 48 23.30 -7.67 1.93
N LYS A 49 22.77 -7.46 0.74
CA LYS A 49 23.21 -8.16 -0.50
C LYS A 49 24.45 -7.53 -1.13
N GLY A 50 24.84 -6.31 -0.70
CA GLY A 50 25.96 -5.58 -1.31
C GLY A 50 25.70 -5.17 -2.75
N THR A 51 24.44 -4.96 -3.12
CA THR A 51 24.03 -4.54 -4.47
C THR A 51 24.07 -3.02 -4.67
N ASP A 52 24.28 -2.26 -3.60
CA ASP A 52 24.47 -0.82 -3.63
C ASP A 52 25.97 -0.49 -3.69
N ASP A 53 26.52 -0.41 -4.90
CA ASP A 53 27.86 0.12 -5.14
C ASP A 53 27.88 1.65 -4.95
N ALA A 54 29.00 2.17 -4.42
CA ALA A 54 29.23 3.60 -4.21
C ALA A 54 29.15 4.44 -5.51
N ASP A 55 29.22 3.80 -6.68
CA ASP A 55 29.22 4.42 -8.01
C ASP A 55 27.82 4.45 -8.68
N ARG A 56 26.74 4.08 -7.96
CA ARG A 56 25.40 4.11 -8.51
C ARG A 56 24.93 5.54 -8.78
N GLU A 57 24.54 5.85 -10.02
CA GLU A 57 23.85 7.11 -10.35
C GLU A 57 22.47 7.14 -9.68
N GLY A 58 22.23 8.11 -8.77
CA GLY A 58 20.96 8.30 -8.09
C GLY A 58 21.11 8.86 -6.69
N PHE A 59 20.00 8.87 -5.92
CA PHE A 59 20.04 9.29 -4.52
C PHE A 59 20.86 8.30 -3.68
N THR A 60 21.82 8.80 -2.92
CA THR A 60 22.59 8.01 -1.95
C THR A 60 21.62 7.38 -0.96
N ARG A 61 21.57 6.06 -0.90
CA ARG A 61 20.78 5.35 0.09
C ARG A 61 21.39 5.53 1.47
N VAL A 62 20.55 5.59 2.48
CA VAL A 62 20.96 5.94 3.85
C VAL A 62 21.96 4.93 4.41
N THR A 63 21.79 3.65 4.08
CA THR A 63 22.69 2.55 4.49
C THR A 63 23.95 2.49 3.64
N ALA A 64 23.90 2.65 2.33
CA ALA A 64 25.07 2.64 1.44
C ALA A 64 25.99 3.83 1.69
N GLY A 65 25.43 4.98 2.07
CA GLY A 65 26.19 6.17 2.48
C GLY A 65 26.80 6.08 3.89
N GLY A 66 26.59 4.98 4.63
CA GLY A 66 27.09 4.82 6.00
C GLY A 66 26.44 5.75 7.03
N LEU A 67 25.29 6.37 6.70
CA LEU A 67 24.60 7.31 7.56
C LEU A 67 23.79 6.61 8.67
N ILE A 68 23.26 5.43 8.39
CA ILE A 68 22.47 4.62 9.33
C ILE A 68 22.90 3.15 9.20
N GLU A 69 23.00 2.43 10.31
CA GLU A 69 23.32 1.01 10.30
C GLU A 69 22.15 0.17 9.72
N PRO A 70 22.43 -0.90 8.95
CA PRO A 70 21.38 -1.78 8.40
C PRO A 70 20.42 -2.33 9.45
N GLY A 71 20.89 -2.55 10.68
CA GLY A 71 20.07 -3.00 11.81
C GLY A 71 19.00 -2.00 12.21
N GLU A 72 19.29 -0.71 12.18
CA GLU A 72 18.34 0.37 12.50
C GLU A 72 17.27 0.48 11.41
N VAL A 73 17.66 0.39 10.12
CA VAL A 73 16.72 0.39 8.98
C VAL A 73 15.80 -0.83 9.04
N LYS A 74 16.31 -2.00 9.44
CA LYS A 74 15.47 -3.19 9.67
C LYS A 74 14.41 -2.94 10.74
N TRP A 75 14.76 -2.31 11.85
CA TRP A 75 13.79 -1.97 12.89
C TRP A 75 12.77 -0.94 12.43
N ALA A 76 13.19 0.07 11.67
CA ALA A 76 12.28 1.04 11.05
C ALA A 76 11.29 0.36 10.09
N MET A 77 11.75 -0.59 9.26
CA MET A 77 10.91 -1.41 8.39
C MET A 77 9.86 -2.19 9.20
N ILE A 78 10.29 -2.92 10.24
CA ILE A 78 9.39 -3.73 11.07
C ILE A 78 8.34 -2.85 11.76
N LEU A 79 8.75 -1.72 12.33
CA LEU A 79 7.85 -0.78 12.99
C LEU A 79 6.82 -0.21 12.00
N THR A 80 7.27 0.20 10.83
CA THR A 80 6.41 0.81 9.81
C THR A 80 5.38 -0.18 9.27
N TYR A 81 5.78 -1.43 8.96
CA TYR A 81 4.84 -2.47 8.59
C TYR A 81 3.91 -2.86 9.74
N GLY A 82 4.40 -2.87 10.98
CA GLY A 82 3.56 -3.08 12.17
C GLY A 82 2.46 -2.04 12.30
N LEU A 83 2.77 -0.76 12.10
CA LEU A 83 1.78 0.33 12.07
C LEU A 83 0.82 0.18 10.88
N ALA A 84 1.31 -0.22 9.70
CA ALA A 84 0.45 -0.52 8.55
C ALA A 84 -0.56 -1.64 8.86
N ILE A 85 -0.13 -2.69 9.54
CA ILE A 85 -1.00 -3.80 9.97
C ILE A 85 -2.07 -3.30 10.96
N LEU A 86 -1.72 -2.43 11.92
CA LEU A 86 -2.69 -1.87 12.86
C LEU A 86 -3.78 -1.07 12.14
N ILE A 87 -3.42 -0.22 11.18
CA ILE A 87 -4.39 0.48 10.34
C ILE A 87 -5.17 -0.53 9.47
N GLY A 88 -4.49 -1.55 8.97
CA GLY A 88 -5.08 -2.63 8.18
C GLY A 88 -6.15 -3.41 8.93
N VAL A 89 -6.00 -3.64 10.24
CA VAL A 89 -7.02 -4.29 11.09
C VAL A 89 -8.34 -3.52 11.04
N TYR A 90 -8.28 -2.18 11.15
CA TYR A 90 -9.47 -1.35 10.98
C TYR A 90 -10.06 -1.50 9.57
N LEU A 91 -9.25 -1.38 8.52
CA LEU A 91 -9.75 -1.50 7.14
C LEU A 91 -10.35 -2.89 6.85
N VAL A 92 -9.80 -3.95 7.46
CA VAL A 92 -10.35 -5.31 7.39
C VAL A 92 -11.70 -5.40 8.10
N SER A 93 -11.89 -4.70 9.22
CA SER A 93 -13.19 -4.67 9.91
C SER A 93 -14.29 -4.02 9.05
N VAL A 94 -13.91 -3.13 8.14
CA VAL A 94 -14.81 -2.49 7.18
C VAL A 94 -14.98 -3.36 5.93
N GLY A 95 -13.87 -3.73 5.26
CA GLY A 95 -13.88 -4.33 3.91
C GLY A 95 -13.73 -5.85 3.89
N GLY A 96 -13.51 -6.50 5.04
CA GLY A 96 -13.42 -7.96 5.14
C GLY A 96 -12.21 -8.58 4.42
N VAL A 97 -12.39 -9.83 4.00
CA VAL A 97 -11.33 -10.68 3.40
C VAL A 97 -10.60 -10.04 2.21
N PRO A 98 -11.25 -9.32 1.28
CA PRO A 98 -10.53 -8.66 0.19
C PRO A 98 -9.42 -7.72 0.68
N ILE A 99 -9.64 -7.00 1.79
CA ILE A 99 -8.64 -6.09 2.36
C ILE A 99 -7.48 -6.84 3.04
N VAL A 100 -7.74 -8.03 3.61
CA VAL A 100 -6.66 -8.91 4.09
C VAL A 100 -5.72 -9.26 2.95
N LEU A 101 -6.26 -9.66 1.79
CA LEU A 101 -5.46 -10.01 0.62
C LEU A 101 -4.66 -8.84 0.08
N VAL A 102 -5.27 -7.64 0.04
CA VAL A 102 -4.60 -6.41 -0.38
C VAL A 102 -3.46 -6.06 0.58
N GLY A 103 -3.71 -6.07 1.89
CA GLY A 103 -2.70 -5.72 2.89
C GLY A 103 -1.50 -6.68 2.92
N LEU A 104 -1.78 -7.98 3.02
CA LEU A 104 -0.73 -9.01 3.04
C LEU A 104 0.02 -9.07 1.71
N GLY A 105 -0.70 -8.99 0.59
CA GLY A 105 -0.08 -8.97 -0.74
C GLY A 105 0.80 -7.74 -0.96
N GLY A 106 0.37 -6.55 -0.51
CA GLY A 106 1.14 -5.32 -0.58
C GLY A 106 2.44 -5.40 0.23
N ILE A 107 2.37 -5.83 1.49
CA ILE A 107 3.55 -6.01 2.36
C ILE A 107 4.49 -7.08 1.77
N ALA A 108 3.94 -8.23 1.37
CA ALA A 108 4.74 -9.30 0.75
C ALA A 108 5.44 -8.83 -0.52
N SER A 109 4.75 -8.11 -1.40
CA SER A 109 5.34 -7.54 -2.61
C SER A 109 6.42 -6.52 -2.30
N GLY A 110 6.21 -5.65 -1.30
CA GLY A 110 7.21 -4.68 -0.85
C GLY A 110 8.49 -5.33 -0.35
N ILE A 111 8.39 -6.42 0.41
CA ILE A 111 9.54 -7.19 0.90
C ILE A 111 10.22 -7.96 -0.24
N LEU A 112 9.45 -8.65 -1.07
CA LEU A 112 9.97 -9.52 -2.13
C LEU A 112 10.49 -8.72 -3.34
N TYR A 113 10.28 -7.40 -3.39
CA TYR A 113 10.80 -6.55 -4.45
C TYR A 113 12.34 -6.63 -4.53
N THR A 114 13.01 -6.51 -3.37
CA THR A 114 14.48 -6.62 -3.24
C THR A 114 14.91 -7.76 -2.32
N GLY A 115 14.03 -8.25 -1.45
CA GLY A 115 14.25 -9.33 -0.49
C GLY A 115 13.98 -10.71 -1.05
N GLY A 116 14.28 -11.73 -0.25
CA GLY A 116 14.02 -13.13 -0.59
C GLY A 116 14.98 -13.72 -1.62
N PRO A 117 14.72 -15.00 -2.03
CA PRO A 117 15.59 -15.73 -2.95
C PRO A 117 15.44 -15.30 -4.42
N TYR A 118 14.29 -14.72 -4.79
CA TYR A 118 13.98 -14.27 -6.15
C TYR A 118 13.41 -12.83 -6.11
N PRO A 119 14.24 -11.81 -5.87
CA PRO A 119 13.78 -10.42 -5.79
C PRO A 119 13.36 -9.93 -7.16
N PHE A 120 12.06 -9.83 -7.39
CA PHE A 120 11.50 -9.58 -8.72
C PHE A 120 11.81 -8.17 -9.27
N GLY A 121 12.20 -7.22 -8.41
CA GLY A 121 12.68 -5.91 -8.85
C GLY A 121 13.93 -5.98 -9.73
N TYR A 122 14.80 -6.98 -9.52
CA TYR A 122 16.02 -7.17 -10.31
C TYR A 122 15.76 -7.89 -11.65
N TYR A 123 14.58 -8.45 -11.85
CA TYR A 123 14.20 -9.15 -13.09
C TYR A 123 13.35 -8.30 -14.04
N GLY A 124 13.30 -6.98 -13.82
CA GLY A 124 12.54 -6.07 -14.68
C GLY A 124 11.02 -6.12 -14.49
N LEU A 125 10.54 -6.79 -13.45
CA LEU A 125 9.11 -6.89 -13.14
C LEU A 125 8.58 -5.69 -12.34
N GLY A 126 9.45 -4.72 -12.00
CA GLY A 126 9.11 -3.57 -11.18
C GLY A 126 7.92 -2.79 -11.71
N ASP A 127 7.94 -2.43 -13.00
CA ASP A 127 6.88 -1.62 -13.62
C ASP A 127 5.52 -2.34 -13.60
N LEU A 128 5.52 -3.67 -13.81
CA LEU A 128 4.30 -4.47 -13.73
C LEU A 128 3.69 -4.44 -12.32
N PHE A 129 4.53 -4.60 -11.28
CA PHE A 129 4.06 -4.57 -9.89
C PHE A 129 3.64 -3.16 -9.47
N VAL A 130 4.33 -2.12 -9.92
CA VAL A 130 3.91 -0.72 -9.70
C VAL A 130 2.56 -0.48 -10.35
N PHE A 131 2.35 -0.88 -11.60
CA PHE A 131 1.05 -0.75 -12.27
C PHE A 131 -0.05 -1.52 -11.52
N LEU A 132 0.21 -2.75 -11.11
CA LEU A 132 -0.77 -3.56 -10.38
C LEU A 132 -1.14 -2.92 -9.04
N TRP A 133 -0.14 -2.59 -8.21
CA TRP A 133 -0.40 -2.11 -6.85
C TRP A 133 -0.87 -0.66 -6.80
N PHE A 134 -0.25 0.24 -7.55
CA PHE A 134 -0.62 1.67 -7.56
C PHE A 134 -1.68 1.98 -8.61
N GLY A 135 -1.63 1.34 -9.77
CA GLY A 135 -2.61 1.59 -10.83
C GLY A 135 -3.97 0.98 -10.53
N ILE A 136 -4.01 -0.24 -10.01
CA ILE A 136 -5.27 -0.99 -9.85
C ILE A 136 -5.64 -1.16 -8.38
N VAL A 137 -4.81 -1.86 -7.61
CA VAL A 137 -5.18 -2.32 -6.26
C VAL A 137 -5.43 -1.16 -5.30
N ALA A 138 -4.57 -0.14 -5.30
CA ALA A 138 -4.74 1.02 -4.42
C ALA A 138 -5.98 1.85 -4.78
N VAL A 139 -6.26 2.06 -6.07
CA VAL A 139 -7.46 2.78 -6.53
C VAL A 139 -8.73 2.03 -6.16
N VAL A 140 -8.81 0.76 -6.58
CA VAL A 140 -9.98 -0.10 -6.37
C VAL A 140 -10.20 -0.38 -4.88
N GLY A 141 -9.14 -0.70 -4.14
CA GLY A 141 -9.21 -0.96 -2.71
C GLY A 141 -9.69 0.25 -1.91
N THR A 142 -9.20 1.45 -2.25
CA THR A 142 -9.64 2.70 -1.61
C THR A 142 -11.11 3.00 -1.89
N TYR A 143 -11.56 2.83 -3.13
CA TYR A 143 -12.98 2.97 -3.48
C TYR A 143 -13.82 1.93 -2.75
N TYR A 144 -13.40 0.67 -2.78
CA TYR A 144 -14.12 -0.46 -2.19
C TYR A 144 -14.42 -0.28 -0.70
N VAL A 145 -13.42 0.09 0.12
CA VAL A 145 -13.66 0.25 1.57
C VAL A 145 -14.65 1.37 1.87
N GLN A 146 -14.66 2.44 1.07
CA GLN A 146 -15.61 3.53 1.23
C GLN A 146 -17.02 3.11 0.79
N ALA A 147 -17.14 2.36 -0.32
CA ALA A 147 -18.41 1.87 -0.81
C ALA A 147 -19.05 0.87 0.19
N VAL A 148 -18.26 -0.02 0.78
CA VAL A 148 -18.74 -0.97 1.80
C VAL A 148 -19.18 -0.25 3.07
N GLU A 149 -18.39 0.73 3.55
CA GLU A 149 -18.77 1.54 4.70
C GLU A 149 -20.07 2.33 4.45
N ALA A 150 -20.19 2.98 3.30
CA ALA A 150 -21.39 3.71 2.92
C ALA A 150 -22.62 2.78 2.83
N ALA A 151 -22.45 1.58 2.28
CA ALA A 151 -23.52 0.60 2.19
C ALA A 151 -24.01 0.13 3.59
N SER A 152 -23.12 0.07 4.58
CA SER A 152 -23.48 -0.30 5.97
C SER A 152 -24.43 0.71 6.63
N VAL A 153 -24.43 1.96 6.15
CA VAL A 153 -25.33 3.04 6.61
C VAL A 153 -26.44 3.35 5.60
N GLY A 154 -26.64 2.48 4.59
CA GLY A 154 -27.73 2.59 3.60
C GLY A 154 -27.45 3.55 2.43
N ALA A 155 -26.21 4.04 2.27
CA ALA A 155 -25.80 4.80 1.11
C ALA A 155 -25.22 3.86 0.03
N PHE A 156 -25.68 3.98 -1.21
CA PHE A 156 -25.25 3.12 -2.32
C PHE A 156 -24.69 3.95 -3.47
N PRO A 157 -23.74 3.38 -4.26
CA PRO A 157 -23.22 4.04 -5.45
C PRO A 157 -24.33 4.45 -6.42
N THR A 158 -24.19 5.59 -7.06
CA THR A 158 -25.21 6.18 -7.95
C THR A 158 -25.57 5.33 -9.17
N TRP A 159 -24.73 4.36 -9.53
CA TRP A 159 -25.00 3.41 -10.62
C TRP A 159 -25.92 2.24 -10.19
N ILE A 160 -26.21 2.09 -8.90
CA ILE A 160 -27.21 1.14 -8.40
C ILE A 160 -28.57 1.83 -8.40
N PRO A 161 -29.59 1.33 -9.14
CA PRO A 161 -30.90 1.92 -9.13
C PRO A 161 -31.50 1.99 -7.73
N ALA A 162 -32.18 3.09 -7.42
CA ALA A 162 -32.90 3.22 -6.16
C ALA A 162 -33.96 2.09 -6.06
N GLY A 163 -33.88 1.29 -5.00
CA GLY A 163 -34.75 0.13 -4.78
C GLY A 163 -34.15 -1.24 -5.11
N ALA A 164 -32.97 -1.33 -5.72
CA ALA A 164 -32.29 -2.62 -5.93
C ALA A 164 -31.86 -3.32 -4.61
N ASN A 165 -31.94 -2.62 -3.48
CA ASN A 165 -31.50 -3.08 -2.16
C ASN A 165 -32.67 -3.60 -1.29
N ALA A 166 -33.89 -3.75 -1.85
CA ALA A 166 -35.07 -4.21 -1.13
C ALA A 166 -35.31 -5.73 -1.28
N LEU A 167 -34.27 -6.50 -1.70
CA LEU A 167 -34.36 -7.96 -1.84
C LEU A 167 -33.49 -8.65 -0.79
#